data_6e2892aaab12f832ea0323c4de3dd742
#
_entry.id   6e2892aaab12f832ea0323c4de3dd742
#
_cell.length_a   1.000
_cell.length_b   1.000
_cell.length_c   1.000
_cell.angle_alpha   90.00
_cell.angle_beta   90.00
_cell.angle_gamma   90.00
#
_symmetry.space_group_name_H-M   'P 1'
#
loop_
_entity.id
_entity.type
_entity.pdbx_description
1 polymer ?
#
loop_
_entity_poly.entity_id
_entity_poly.type
_entity_poly.pdbx_seq_one_letter_code
_entity_poly.pdbx_strand_id
1 'polypeptide(L)'
;MEYDVIIIGSGPAGYVAAIRAGQVGLKTAIIEKQDIGGMCLNWGCIPSKAIIESAKYYDRLREADDFGIDGIDMKKISFNWQNARKRAMRIAKKLTGGVEYLLKKNGVETIKGEARITGPNSVTVENRSIDATHIIIATGSYPR
;
A
#
# COMPACT_ATOMS: atom_id res chain seq x y z
N MET A 1 -4.45 -8.44 28.42
CA MET A 1 -3.79 -7.68 27.33
C MET A 1 -4.87 -7.06 26.47
N GLU A 2 -4.60 -5.90 25.89
CA GLU A 2 -5.59 -5.17 25.08
C GLU A 2 -5.82 -5.83 23.71
N TYR A 3 -4.75 -6.44 23.13
CA TYR A 3 -4.78 -7.17 21.85
C TYR A 3 -4.10 -8.54 21.94
N ASP A 4 -4.48 -9.44 21.05
CA ASP A 4 -3.74 -10.69 20.83
C ASP A 4 -2.49 -10.40 19.99
N VAL A 5 -2.63 -9.54 18.97
CA VAL A 5 -1.53 -9.17 18.06
C VAL A 5 -1.52 -7.67 17.77
N ILE A 6 -0.37 -7.06 17.91
CA ILE A 6 -0.06 -5.73 17.38
C ILE A 6 0.91 -5.86 16.21
N ILE A 7 0.62 -5.17 15.10
CA ILE A 7 1.49 -5.12 13.93
C ILE A 7 1.98 -3.70 13.74
N ILE A 8 3.30 -3.51 13.67
CA ILE A 8 3.94 -2.21 13.48
C ILE A 8 4.33 -2.06 12.01
N GLY A 9 3.66 -1.15 11.30
CA GLY A 9 3.80 -0.89 9.87
C GLY A 9 2.73 -1.58 9.04
N SER A 10 2.15 -0.84 8.10
CA SER A 10 1.04 -1.28 7.24
C SER A 10 1.45 -1.51 5.78
N GLY A 11 2.73 -1.74 5.51
CA GLY A 11 3.19 -2.21 4.21
C GLY A 11 2.69 -3.62 3.86
N PRO A 12 3.10 -4.20 2.72
CA PRO A 12 2.60 -5.50 2.26
C PRO A 12 2.71 -6.63 3.30
N ALA A 13 3.77 -6.68 4.07
CA ALA A 13 3.91 -7.65 5.16
C ALA A 13 2.90 -7.39 6.28
N GLY A 14 2.77 -6.12 6.70
CA GLY A 14 1.93 -5.74 7.84
C GLY A 14 0.44 -5.91 7.57
N TYR A 15 -0.08 -5.33 6.48
CA TYR A 15 -1.53 -5.44 6.22
C TYR A 15 -1.97 -6.87 5.90
N VAL A 16 -1.12 -7.68 5.24
CA VAL A 16 -1.44 -9.10 4.98
C VAL A 16 -1.51 -9.87 6.30
N ALA A 17 -0.52 -9.69 7.19
CA ALA A 17 -0.51 -10.31 8.51
C ALA A 17 -1.73 -9.86 9.35
N ALA A 18 -2.06 -8.57 9.35
CA ALA A 18 -3.18 -8.02 10.10
C ALA A 18 -4.53 -8.56 9.63
N ILE A 19 -4.76 -8.57 8.32
CA ILE A 19 -5.98 -9.13 7.73
C ILE A 19 -6.09 -10.61 8.10
N ARG A 20 -4.99 -11.37 7.98
CA ARG A 20 -5.02 -12.79 8.32
C ARG A 20 -5.26 -13.04 9.81
N ALA A 21 -4.65 -12.27 10.70
CA ALA A 21 -4.90 -12.34 12.13
C ALA A 21 -6.38 -12.09 12.47
N GLY A 22 -6.98 -11.04 11.88
CA GLY A 22 -8.42 -10.78 12.02
C GLY A 22 -9.31 -11.91 11.48
N GLN A 23 -8.95 -12.51 10.33
CA GLN A 23 -9.69 -13.64 9.75
C GLN A 23 -9.71 -14.88 10.64
N VAL A 24 -8.66 -15.12 11.42
CA VAL A 24 -8.62 -16.25 12.37
C VAL A 24 -9.16 -15.89 13.76
N GLY A 25 -9.78 -14.72 13.89
CA GLY A 25 -10.48 -14.31 15.10
C GLY A 25 -9.61 -13.66 16.19
N LEU A 26 -8.33 -13.32 15.87
CA LEU A 26 -7.46 -12.64 16.83
C LEU A 26 -7.84 -11.15 16.95
N LYS A 27 -7.91 -10.64 18.16
CA LYS A 27 -8.07 -9.19 18.43
C LYS A 27 -6.79 -8.46 18.01
N THR A 28 -6.85 -7.78 16.88
CA THR A 28 -5.67 -7.29 16.17
C THR A 28 -5.69 -5.77 16.00
N ALA A 29 -4.55 -5.12 16.25
CA ALA A 29 -4.30 -3.73 15.85
C ALA A 29 -3.12 -3.64 14.90
N ILE A 30 -3.19 -2.68 13.96
CA ILE A 30 -2.10 -2.29 13.08
C ILE A 30 -1.77 -0.82 13.30
N ILE A 31 -0.49 -0.53 13.49
CA ILE A 31 0.00 0.83 13.75
C ILE A 31 0.75 1.33 12.53
N GLU A 32 0.36 2.50 12.01
CA GLU A 32 0.98 3.11 10.84
C GLU A 32 1.22 4.61 11.06
N LYS A 33 2.45 5.05 10.80
CA LYS A 33 2.83 6.45 10.97
C LYS A 33 2.53 7.34 9.76
N GLN A 34 2.45 6.77 8.57
CA GLN A 34 2.26 7.51 7.31
C GLN A 34 0.96 7.08 6.63
N ASP A 35 1.06 6.31 5.58
CA ASP A 35 -0.09 5.93 4.76
C ASP A 35 -0.25 4.41 4.72
N ILE A 36 -1.48 3.94 4.87
CA ILE A 36 -1.84 2.53 4.77
C ILE A 36 -1.37 1.96 3.42
N GLY A 37 -0.81 0.76 3.44
CA GLY A 37 -0.27 0.10 2.25
C GLY A 37 1.24 0.30 2.06
N GLY A 38 1.83 1.23 2.84
CA GLY A 38 3.28 1.48 2.87
C GLY A 38 3.85 1.94 1.54
N MET A 39 5.16 1.81 1.37
CA MET A 39 5.89 2.26 0.19
C MET A 39 5.36 1.64 -1.10
N CYS A 40 5.09 0.34 -1.12
CA CYS A 40 4.71 -0.37 -2.35
C CYS A 40 3.44 0.21 -2.99
N LEU A 41 2.38 0.45 -2.22
CA LEU A 41 1.12 0.96 -2.74
C LEU A 41 1.20 2.46 -3.07
N ASN A 42 1.85 3.25 -2.22
CA ASN A 42 1.77 4.71 -2.29
C ASN A 42 2.87 5.34 -3.16
N TRP A 43 4.12 4.85 -3.10
CA TRP A 43 5.27 5.49 -3.76
C TRP A 43 6.16 4.55 -4.56
N GLY A 44 5.89 3.24 -4.54
CA GLY A 44 6.77 2.21 -5.13
C GLY A 44 6.09 1.41 -6.23
N CYS A 45 5.80 0.15 -5.94
CA CYS A 45 5.42 -0.88 -6.91
C CYS A 45 4.23 -0.49 -7.79
N ILE A 46 3.18 0.03 -7.17
CA ILE A 46 1.92 0.30 -7.88
C ILE A 46 2.02 1.53 -8.79
N PRO A 47 2.41 2.72 -8.30
CA PRO A 47 2.54 3.86 -9.20
C PRO A 47 3.60 3.66 -10.28
N SER A 48 4.73 2.99 -9.97
CA SER A 48 5.75 2.70 -10.98
C SER A 48 5.22 1.80 -12.09
N LYS A 49 4.56 0.69 -11.75
CA LYS A 49 3.96 -0.20 -12.75
C LYS A 49 2.87 0.48 -13.57
N ALA A 50 2.07 1.33 -12.95
CA ALA A 50 1.04 2.09 -13.67
C ALA A 50 1.63 3.09 -14.67
N ILE A 51 2.77 3.70 -14.35
CA ILE A 51 3.51 4.60 -15.28
C ILE A 51 4.14 3.79 -16.42
N ILE A 52 4.82 2.69 -16.09
CA ILE A 52 5.42 1.79 -17.10
C ILE A 52 4.36 1.29 -18.07
N GLU A 53 3.18 0.92 -17.59
CA GLU A 53 2.09 0.48 -18.46
C GLU A 53 1.61 1.59 -19.38
N SER A 54 1.54 2.85 -18.92
CA SER A 54 1.22 3.98 -19.79
C SER A 54 2.28 4.21 -20.87
N ALA A 55 3.57 4.01 -20.54
CA ALA A 55 4.66 4.09 -21.50
C ALA A 55 4.59 2.98 -22.54
N LYS A 56 4.29 1.74 -22.13
CA LYS A 56 4.09 0.61 -23.03
C LYS A 56 2.93 0.83 -24.02
N TYR A 57 1.82 1.41 -23.57
CA TYR A 57 0.72 1.76 -24.47
C TYR A 57 1.15 2.77 -25.54
N TYR A 58 1.94 3.78 -25.15
CA TYR A 58 2.46 4.75 -26.09
C TYR A 58 3.43 4.12 -27.11
N ASP A 59 4.28 3.20 -26.66
CA ASP A 59 5.26 2.52 -27.50
C ASP A 59 4.58 1.57 -28.50
N ARG A 60 3.57 0.81 -28.07
CA ARG A 60 2.77 -0.07 -28.93
C ARG A 60 2.06 0.63 -30.08
N LEU A 61 1.82 1.93 -29.98
CA LEU A 61 1.25 2.70 -31.11
C LEU A 61 2.17 2.78 -32.32
N ARG A 62 3.48 2.54 -32.13
CA ARG A 62 4.46 2.49 -33.22
C ARG A 62 4.35 1.24 -34.06
N GLU A 63 3.83 0.18 -33.47
CA GLU A 63 3.68 -1.13 -34.07
C GLU A 63 2.21 -1.39 -34.49
N ALA A 64 1.38 -0.35 -34.48
CA ALA A 64 -0.08 -0.48 -34.69
C ALA A 64 -0.43 -1.12 -36.02
N ASP A 65 0.30 -0.79 -37.09
CA ASP A 65 0.09 -1.32 -38.43
C ASP A 65 0.29 -2.84 -38.48
N ASP A 66 1.25 -3.38 -37.71
CA ASP A 66 1.51 -4.83 -37.63
C ASP A 66 0.32 -5.58 -37.01
N PHE A 67 -0.51 -4.87 -36.25
CA PHE A 67 -1.73 -5.39 -35.61
C PHE A 67 -3.00 -5.05 -36.41
N GLY A 68 -2.87 -4.54 -37.65
CA GLY A 68 -3.99 -4.17 -38.51
C GLY A 68 -4.75 -2.93 -38.06
N ILE A 69 -4.08 -2.02 -37.32
CA ILE A 69 -4.63 -0.74 -36.87
C ILE A 69 -4.04 0.38 -37.71
N ASP A 70 -4.72 0.77 -38.77
CA ASP A 70 -4.29 1.80 -39.70
C ASP A 70 -4.57 3.22 -39.18
N GLY A 71 -3.84 4.20 -39.72
CA GLY A 71 -4.11 5.62 -39.50
C GLY A 71 -3.46 6.24 -38.27
N ILE A 72 -2.54 5.53 -37.60
CA ILE A 72 -1.75 6.07 -36.49
C ILE A 72 -0.57 6.88 -37.02
N ASP A 73 -0.66 8.21 -36.90
CA ASP A 73 0.47 9.11 -37.21
C ASP A 73 1.19 9.51 -35.91
N MET A 74 2.31 8.88 -35.63
CA MET A 74 3.10 9.15 -34.41
C MET A 74 3.58 10.60 -34.30
N LYS A 75 3.66 11.36 -35.38
CA LYS A 75 4.02 12.80 -35.36
C LYS A 75 2.91 13.66 -34.72
N LYS A 76 1.68 13.16 -34.71
CA LYS A 76 0.51 13.85 -34.13
C LYS A 76 0.18 13.35 -32.71
N ILE A 77 0.85 12.30 -32.24
CA ILE A 77 0.63 11.72 -30.91
C ILE A 77 1.67 12.27 -29.94
N SER A 78 1.22 12.75 -28.79
CA SER A 78 2.06 13.21 -27.70
C SER A 78 1.77 12.45 -26.40
N PHE A 79 2.82 12.16 -25.63
CA PHE A 79 2.67 11.55 -24.32
C PHE A 79 2.42 12.64 -23.24
N ASN A 80 1.28 12.61 -22.61
CA ASN A 80 0.94 13.53 -21.52
C ASN A 80 1.33 12.95 -20.16
N TRP A 81 2.52 13.32 -19.67
CA TRP A 81 3.07 12.88 -18.39
C TRP A 81 2.14 13.17 -17.21
N GLN A 82 1.51 14.35 -17.18
CA GLN A 82 0.64 14.74 -16.07
C GLN A 82 -0.58 13.82 -15.96
N ASN A 83 -1.16 13.44 -17.09
CA ASN A 83 -2.28 12.50 -17.12
C ASN A 83 -1.85 11.08 -16.75
N ALA A 84 -0.69 10.62 -17.19
CA ALA A 84 -0.12 9.33 -16.78
C ALA A 84 0.12 9.28 -15.27
N ARG A 85 0.69 10.33 -14.69
CA ARG A 85 0.89 10.47 -13.25
C ARG A 85 -0.43 10.47 -12.48
N LYS A 86 -1.42 11.27 -12.92
CA LYS A 86 -2.77 11.29 -12.30
C LYS A 86 -3.43 9.92 -12.32
N ARG A 87 -3.30 9.18 -13.45
CA ARG A 87 -3.79 7.81 -13.56
C ARG A 87 -3.11 6.89 -12.53
N ALA A 88 -1.77 6.94 -12.41
CA ALA A 88 -1.01 6.13 -11.46
C ALA A 88 -1.43 6.38 -10.01
N MET A 89 -1.57 7.65 -9.62
CA MET A 89 -2.01 8.02 -8.26
C MET A 89 -3.45 7.59 -7.97
N ARG A 90 -4.35 7.65 -8.96
CA ARG A 90 -5.72 7.14 -8.81
C ARG A 90 -5.75 5.62 -8.57
N ILE A 91 -4.90 4.86 -9.26
CA ILE A 91 -4.77 3.42 -9.06
C ILE A 91 -4.24 3.13 -7.65
N ALA A 92 -3.18 3.81 -7.22
CA ALA A 92 -2.62 3.68 -5.88
C ALA A 92 -3.69 3.94 -4.80
N LYS A 93 -4.41 5.06 -4.90
CA LYS A 93 -5.49 5.42 -3.96
C LYS A 93 -6.60 4.36 -3.92
N LYS A 94 -7.00 3.80 -5.08
CA LYS A 94 -8.01 2.74 -5.12
C LYS A 94 -7.55 1.49 -4.37
N LEU A 95 -6.29 1.08 -4.53
CA LEU A 95 -5.76 -0.10 -3.86
C LEU A 95 -5.56 0.12 -2.35
N THR A 96 -5.07 1.30 -1.96
CA THR A 96 -4.98 1.67 -0.54
C THR A 96 -6.34 1.64 0.14
N GLY A 97 -7.38 2.23 -0.48
CA GLY A 97 -8.74 2.15 0.05
C GLY A 97 -9.29 0.70 0.13
N GLY A 98 -8.85 -0.18 -0.79
CA GLY A 98 -9.15 -1.61 -0.71
C GLY A 98 -8.52 -2.29 0.50
N VAL A 99 -7.28 -1.94 0.84
CA VAL A 99 -6.61 -2.44 2.06
C VAL A 99 -7.30 -1.93 3.32
N GLU A 100 -7.62 -0.63 3.39
CA GLU A 100 -8.36 -0.04 4.52
C GLU A 100 -9.71 -0.74 4.73
N TYR A 101 -10.45 -0.98 3.63
CA TYR A 101 -11.70 -1.75 3.67
C TYR A 101 -11.51 -3.16 4.22
N LEU A 102 -10.46 -3.88 3.78
CA LEU A 102 -10.19 -5.24 4.23
C LEU A 102 -9.77 -5.29 5.71
N LEU A 103 -8.96 -4.34 6.18
CA LEU A 103 -8.61 -4.21 7.60
C LEU A 103 -9.88 -4.04 8.43
N LYS A 104 -10.72 -3.06 8.08
CA LYS A 104 -11.99 -2.81 8.77
C LYS A 104 -12.94 -3.99 8.71
N LYS A 105 -13.11 -4.65 7.55
CA LYS A 105 -13.98 -5.81 7.37
C LYS A 105 -13.60 -6.98 8.27
N ASN A 106 -12.30 -7.15 8.54
CA ASN A 106 -11.79 -8.22 9.38
C ASN A 106 -11.56 -7.80 10.85
N GLY A 107 -12.14 -6.68 11.28
CA GLY A 107 -12.11 -6.24 12.68
C GLY A 107 -10.74 -5.76 13.16
N VAL A 108 -9.84 -5.42 12.25
CA VAL A 108 -8.51 -4.91 12.60
C VAL A 108 -8.62 -3.42 12.94
N GLU A 109 -8.19 -3.04 14.14
CA GLU A 109 -8.10 -1.64 14.54
C GLU A 109 -6.86 -0.99 13.90
N THR A 110 -7.04 0.15 13.23
CA THR A 110 -5.95 0.93 12.66
C THR A 110 -5.62 2.10 13.57
N ILE A 111 -4.39 2.13 14.09
CA ILE A 111 -3.89 3.17 15.00
C ILE A 111 -2.90 4.03 14.20
N LYS A 112 -3.17 5.31 14.07
CA LYS A 112 -2.27 6.27 13.44
C LYS A 112 -1.23 6.74 14.44
N GLY A 113 0.04 6.68 14.07
CA GLY A 113 1.15 7.19 14.89
C GLY A 113 2.43 6.39 14.75
N GLU A 114 3.50 6.90 15.35
CA GLU A 114 4.79 6.22 15.41
C GLU A 114 4.85 5.31 16.64
N ALA A 115 5.06 4.02 16.40
CA ALA A 115 5.14 3.01 17.44
C ALA A 115 6.56 2.89 17.99
N ARG A 116 6.67 2.72 19.30
CA ARG A 116 7.92 2.34 19.99
C ARG A 116 7.66 1.13 20.88
N ILE A 117 8.48 0.11 20.74
CA ILE A 117 8.44 -1.07 21.61
C ILE A 117 9.06 -0.68 22.95
N THR A 118 8.30 -0.80 24.03
CA THR A 118 8.71 -0.43 25.39
C THR A 118 8.88 -1.63 26.31
N GLY A 119 8.48 -2.81 25.83
CA GLY A 119 8.61 -4.07 26.57
C GLY A 119 8.32 -5.27 25.64
N PRO A 120 8.46 -6.49 26.14
CA PRO A 120 8.23 -7.69 25.33
C PRO A 120 6.79 -7.81 24.82
N ASN A 121 5.85 -7.20 25.52
CA ASN A 121 4.41 -7.23 25.23
C ASN A 121 3.79 -5.84 25.17
N SER A 122 4.59 -4.77 25.15
CA SER A 122 4.11 -3.39 25.25
C SER A 122 4.67 -2.51 24.13
N VAL A 123 3.80 -1.71 23.55
CA VAL A 123 4.11 -0.73 22.50
C VAL A 123 3.52 0.61 22.92
N THR A 124 4.28 1.69 22.75
CA THR A 124 3.79 3.05 22.94
C THR A 124 3.59 3.73 21.60
N VAL A 125 2.43 4.37 21.42
CA VAL A 125 2.13 5.23 20.27
C VAL A 125 1.82 6.61 20.82
N GLU A 126 2.64 7.60 20.47
CA GLU A 126 2.60 8.92 21.09
C GLU A 126 2.67 8.81 22.64
N ASN A 127 1.58 9.12 23.35
CA ASN A 127 1.51 9.05 24.82
C ASN A 127 0.64 7.88 25.33
N ARG A 128 0.19 6.97 24.45
CA ARG A 128 -0.64 5.81 24.79
C ARG A 128 0.21 4.56 24.83
N SER A 129 0.21 3.84 25.96
CA SER A 129 0.75 2.48 26.06
C SER A 129 -0.33 1.46 25.69
N ILE A 130 0.04 0.47 24.90
CA ILE A 130 -0.84 -0.57 24.35
C ILE A 130 -0.16 -1.92 24.56
N ASP A 131 -0.88 -2.88 25.16
CA ASP A 131 -0.34 -4.20 25.44
C ASP A 131 -0.91 -5.26 24.50
N ALA A 132 -0.03 -6.19 24.09
CA ALA A 132 -0.41 -7.31 23.23
C ALA A 132 0.33 -8.59 23.61
N THR A 133 -0.29 -9.73 23.33
CA THR A 133 0.38 -11.05 23.49
C THR A 133 1.55 -11.21 22.54
N HIS A 134 1.38 -10.72 21.30
CA HIS A 134 2.40 -10.80 20.24
C HIS A 134 2.59 -9.45 19.54
N ILE A 135 3.83 -9.14 19.19
CA ILE A 135 4.19 -7.95 18.41
C ILE A 135 4.88 -8.40 17.13
N ILE A 136 4.34 -7.96 15.98
CA ILE A 136 4.95 -8.20 14.66
C ILE A 136 5.56 -6.89 14.16
N ILE A 137 6.84 -6.91 13.85
CA ILE A 137 7.58 -5.78 13.28
C ILE A 137 7.56 -5.89 11.76
N ALA A 138 6.87 -4.98 11.09
CA ALA A 138 6.71 -4.93 9.64
C ALA A 138 6.99 -3.51 9.09
N THR A 139 7.99 -2.84 9.64
CA THR A 139 8.28 -1.42 9.43
C THR A 139 8.84 -1.09 8.05
N GLY A 140 9.23 -2.10 7.27
CA GLY A 140 9.77 -1.93 5.93
C GLY A 140 11.19 -1.34 5.92
N SER A 141 11.54 -0.68 4.81
CA SER A 141 12.85 -0.09 4.58
C SER A 141 12.72 1.25 3.84
N TYR A 142 13.74 2.08 3.95
CA TYR A 142 13.88 3.32 3.19
C TYR A 142 15.19 3.28 2.40
N PRO A 143 15.23 3.88 1.18
CA PRO A 143 16.49 4.12 0.49
C PRO A 143 17.37 5.02 1.35
N ARG A 144 18.66 4.73 1.36
CA ARG A 144 19.68 5.62 1.96
C ARG A 144 20.05 6.74 1.00
#